data_27286bdc93eb7ec2c789ecc25699e127
#
_entry.id   27286bdc93eb7ec2c789ecc25699e127
#
_cell.length_a   1.000
_cell.length_b   1.000
_cell.length_c   1.000
_cell.angle_alpha   90.00
_cell.angle_beta   90.00
_cell.angle_gamma   90.00
#
_symmetry.space_group_name_H-M   'P 1'
#
loop_
_entity.id
_entity.type
_entity.pdbx_description
1 polymer ?
#
loop_
_entity_poly.entity_id
_entity_poly.type
_entity_poly.pdbx_seq_one_letter_code
_entity_poly.pdbx_strand_id
1 'polypeptide(L)' 'MNKATLKTTSGHTWSTSINGSFEEVCAYFLGKRFSVGSFDETKPNEGFTLEQVTSVIYNDTQAATL' A
#
# COMPACT_ATOMS: atom_id res chain seq x y z
N MET A 1 1.12 11.01 -14.40
CA MET A 1 1.30 9.94 -13.41
C MET A 1 -0.03 9.57 -12.81
N ASN A 2 -0.17 8.31 -12.45
CA ASN A 2 -1.38 7.81 -11.84
C ASN A 2 -1.23 7.74 -10.33
N LYS A 3 -2.34 7.89 -9.63
CA LYS A 3 -2.36 7.81 -8.17
C LYS A 3 -2.86 6.43 -7.75
N ALA A 4 -2.12 5.78 -6.89
CA ALA A 4 -2.55 4.53 -6.27
C ALA A 4 -2.72 4.76 -4.77
N THR A 5 -3.88 4.43 -4.24
CA THR A 5 -4.14 4.46 -2.80
C THR A 5 -4.24 3.03 -2.31
N LEU A 6 -3.45 2.71 -1.32
CA LEU A 6 -3.26 1.34 -0.86
C LEU A 6 -3.76 1.22 0.57
N LYS A 7 -4.39 0.09 0.87
CA LYS A 7 -4.88 -0.21 2.21
C LYS A 7 -4.39 -1.58 2.64
N THR A 8 -3.98 -1.70 3.88
CA THR A 8 -3.45 -2.95 4.43
C THR A 8 -4.43 -3.63 5.37
N THR A 9 -4.06 -4.83 5.82
CA THR A 9 -4.87 -5.62 6.75
C THR A 9 -5.20 -4.91 8.05
N SER A 10 -4.31 -4.04 8.53
CA SER A 10 -4.55 -3.30 9.78
C SER A 10 -5.30 -1.99 9.57
N GLY A 11 -5.62 -1.66 8.31
CA GLY A 11 -6.29 -0.40 7.99
C GLY A 11 -5.37 0.76 7.69
N HIS A 12 -4.06 0.56 7.63
CA HIS A 12 -3.14 1.59 7.17
C HIS A 12 -3.43 1.93 5.71
N THR A 13 -3.39 3.21 5.39
CA THR A 13 -3.58 3.69 4.02
C THR A 13 -2.48 4.66 3.65
N TRP A 14 -2.04 4.60 2.41
CA TRP A 14 -1.14 5.60 1.86
C TRP A 14 -1.38 5.72 0.36
N SER A 15 -0.92 6.83 -0.21
CA SER A 15 -1.03 7.08 -1.64
C SER A 15 0.36 7.24 -2.23
N THR A 16 0.52 6.80 -3.45
CA THR A 16 1.76 6.96 -4.20
C THR A 16 1.45 7.27 -5.66
N SER A 17 2.39 7.93 -6.31
CA SER A 17 2.32 8.16 -7.76
C SER A 17 3.06 7.04 -8.47
N ILE A 18 2.43 6.45 -9.47
CA ILE A 18 2.99 5.30 -10.16
C ILE A 18 2.61 5.34 -11.64
N ASN A 19 3.52 4.90 -12.49
CA ASN A 19 3.25 4.69 -13.91
C ASN A 19 2.78 3.25 -14.10
N GLY A 20 1.82 3.05 -14.98
CA GLY A 20 1.31 1.74 -15.29
C GLY A 20 -0.21 1.71 -15.32
N SER A 21 -0.76 0.63 -15.85
CA SER A 21 -2.19 0.41 -15.88
C SER A 21 -2.71 -0.04 -14.51
N PHE A 22 -4.01 -0.01 -14.35
CA PHE A 22 -4.65 -0.53 -13.14
C PHE A 22 -4.23 -1.97 -12.86
N GLU A 23 -4.19 -2.82 -13.88
CA GLU A 23 -3.78 -4.22 -13.73
C GLU A 23 -2.33 -4.36 -13.28
N GLU A 24 -1.45 -3.55 -13.85
CA GLU A 24 -0.03 -3.56 -13.46
C GLU A 24 0.16 -3.11 -12.02
N VAL A 25 -0.55 -2.07 -11.62
CA VAL A 25 -0.50 -1.56 -10.24
C VAL A 25 -1.01 -2.60 -9.25
N CYS A 26 -2.11 -3.27 -9.56
CA CYS A 26 -2.64 -4.34 -8.73
C CYS A 26 -1.64 -5.51 -8.63
N ALA A 27 -1.02 -5.90 -9.74
CA ALA A 27 -0.02 -6.95 -9.73
C ALA A 27 1.21 -6.60 -8.90
N TYR A 28 1.53 -5.31 -8.82
CA TYR A 28 2.68 -4.84 -8.05
C TYR A 28 2.40 -4.78 -6.55
N PHE A 29 1.20 -4.33 -6.16
CA PHE A 29 0.89 -4.06 -4.76
C PHE A 29 -0.04 -5.06 -4.11
N LEU A 30 -1.11 -5.46 -4.80
CA LEU A 30 -2.18 -6.25 -4.19
C LEU A 30 -1.69 -7.63 -3.76
N GLY A 31 -1.91 -7.97 -2.49
CA GLY A 31 -1.43 -9.21 -1.92
C GLY A 31 0.03 -9.20 -1.50
N LYS A 32 0.77 -8.14 -1.79
CA LYS A 32 2.18 -8.00 -1.41
C LYS A 32 2.29 -7.43 -0.01
N ARG A 33 3.42 -7.69 0.64
CA ARG A 33 3.71 -7.20 1.98
C ARG A 33 4.67 -6.02 1.93
N PHE A 34 4.36 -5.00 2.69
CA PHE A 34 5.19 -3.80 2.80
C PHE A 34 5.38 -3.43 4.25
N SER A 35 6.50 -2.80 4.55
CA SER A 35 6.73 -2.24 5.87
C SER A 35 5.86 -1.01 6.05
N VAL A 36 5.06 -1.00 7.10
CA VAL A 36 4.21 0.13 7.46
C VAL A 36 4.50 0.55 8.89
N GLY A 37 4.17 1.79 9.23
CA GLY A 37 4.37 2.33 10.55
C GLY A 37 5.40 3.44 10.55
N SER A 38 5.71 3.95 11.74
CA SER A 38 6.64 5.04 11.94
C SER A 38 7.94 4.51 12.55
N PHE A 39 9.05 5.03 12.07
CA PHE A 39 10.32 4.77 12.70
C PHE A 39 10.41 5.56 14.00
N ASP A 40 10.68 4.89 15.11
CA ASP A 40 10.89 5.52 16.41
C ASP A 40 12.34 5.30 16.81
N GLU A 41 13.11 6.38 16.92
CA GLU A 41 14.53 6.33 17.28
C GLU A 41 14.77 5.76 18.68
N THR A 42 13.79 5.88 19.57
CA THR A 42 13.89 5.34 20.92
C THR A 42 13.57 3.85 20.97
N LYS A 43 12.94 3.32 19.93
CA LYS A 43 12.54 1.91 19.82
C LYS A 43 12.79 1.40 18.41
N PRO A 44 14.04 1.31 17.98
CA PRO A 44 14.36 1.02 16.58
C PRO A 44 13.86 -0.33 16.08
N ASN A 45 13.52 -1.25 16.96
CA ASN A 45 13.05 -2.58 16.59
C ASN A 45 11.52 -2.72 16.61
N GLU A 46 10.78 -1.66 16.88
CA GLU A 46 9.33 -1.70 17.07
C GLU A 46 8.56 -0.79 16.11
N GLY A 47 9.23 -0.09 15.22
CA GLY A 47 8.58 0.92 14.39
C GLY A 47 7.91 0.40 13.12
N PHE A 48 8.24 -0.82 12.69
CA PHE A 48 7.77 -1.33 11.41
C PHE A 48 7.15 -2.70 11.54
N THR A 49 6.03 -2.89 10.83
CA THR A 49 5.35 -4.16 10.73
C THR A 49 5.15 -4.47 9.24
N LEU A 50 5.38 -5.71 8.83
CA LEU A 50 5.07 -6.13 7.49
C LEU A 50 3.57 -6.42 7.41
N GLU A 51 2.88 -5.69 6.56
CA GLU A 51 1.44 -5.83 6.36
C GLU A 51 1.13 -6.07 4.89
N GLN A 52 0.13 -6.89 4.65
CA GLN A 52 -0.31 -7.19 3.32
C GLN A 52 -1.26 -6.12 2.80
N VAL A 53 -1.05 -5.70 1.56
CA VAL A 53 -1.96 -4.80 0.87
C VAL A 53 -3.20 -5.60 0.47
N THR A 54 -4.34 -5.20 0.98
CA THR A 54 -5.62 -5.87 0.73
C THR A 54 -6.51 -5.11 -0.23
N SER A 55 -6.20 -3.85 -0.50
CA SER A 55 -7.03 -3.01 -1.37
C SER A 55 -6.16 -2.01 -2.12
N VAL A 56 -6.48 -1.80 -3.38
CA VAL A 56 -5.84 -0.81 -4.25
C VAL A 56 -6.93 0.03 -4.88
N ILE A 57 -6.80 1.35 -4.78
CA ILE A 57 -7.69 2.30 -5.46
C ILE A 57 -6.84 3.09 -6.45
N TYR A 58 -7.22 3.04 -7.72
CA TYR A 58 -6.45 3.61 -8.83
C TYR A 58 -7.15 4.85 -9.37
N ASN A 59 -6.49 5.99 -9.27
CA ASN A 59 -7.00 7.30 -9.72
C ASN A 59 -8.40 7.63 -9.17
N ASP A 60 -8.74 7.13 -7.99
CA ASP A 60 -10.05 7.29 -7.35
C ASP A 60 -11.23 6.79 -8.20
N THR A 61 -10.98 6.01 -9.25
CA THR A 61 -12.02 5.53 -10.18
C THR A 61 -12.11 4.01 -10.26
N GLN A 62 -11.03 3.31 -10.00
CA GLN A 62 -10.98 1.84 -10.06
C GLN A 62 -10.46 1.30 -8.75
N ALA A 63 -11.02 0.20 -8.31
CA ALA A 63 -10.61 -0.41 -7.05
C ALA A 63 -10.58 -1.93 -7.19
N ALA A 64 -9.63 -2.53 -6.48
CA ALA A 64 -9.52 -3.99 -6.36
C ALA A 64 -9.28 -4.35 -4.91
N THR A 65 -9.84 -5.46 -4.47
CA THR A 65 -9.64 -6.01 -3.13
C THR A 65 -9.17 -7.44 -3.24
N LEU A 66 -8.40 -7.84 -2.26
CA LEU A 66 -7.89 -9.20 -2.17
C LEU A 66 -9.00 -10.15 -1.74
#